data_a8b05937aa6246d95082440537c5b088
#
_entry.id   a8b05937aa6246d95082440537c5b088
#
_cell.length_a   1.000
_cell.length_b   1.000
_cell.length_c   1.000
_cell.angle_alpha   90.00
_cell.angle_beta   90.00
_cell.angle_gamma   90.00
#
_symmetry.space_group_name_H-M   'P 1'
#
loop_
_entity.id
_entity.type
_entity.pdbx_description
1 polymer ?
#
loop_
_entity_poly.entity_id
_entity_poly.type
_entity_poly.pdbx_seq_one_letter_code
_entity_poly.pdbx_strand_id
1 'polypeptide(L)'
;MLGNKKGKMICGYVPDYVLFDLETTGTSCIYDEVIEISAVKVRSGKVVEEFSQLVNPKRPIPYAASMVNHISDEMVANEPDFGQVLPEFLTFAGDDILVGHNIQTFDMKFLYRDCERLFQQKLTNDYVDTLRVAKLCFPEWRHRRLSDLAEHYGISTRGAHRALTDCKMNQQVFELSLIHISEPTRRSYI
;
A
#
# COMPACT_ATOMS: atom_id res chain seq x y z
N MET A 1 20.18 1.52 -14.44
CA MET A 1 20.39 0.09 -14.78
C MET A 1 19.40 -0.70 -13.98
N LEU A 2 18.42 -1.33 -14.62
CA LEU A 2 17.43 -2.15 -13.94
C LEU A 2 18.11 -3.41 -13.41
N GLY A 3 18.17 -3.53 -12.10
CA GLY A 3 18.83 -4.66 -11.45
C GLY A 3 18.06 -5.97 -11.69
N ASN A 4 18.76 -7.06 -11.80
CA ASN A 4 18.18 -8.38 -12.09
C ASN A 4 17.53 -9.06 -10.86
N LYS A 5 17.45 -8.35 -9.72
CA LYS A 5 16.91 -8.89 -8.46
C LYS A 5 15.65 -8.12 -8.06
N LYS A 6 14.63 -8.84 -7.60
CA LYS A 6 13.46 -8.25 -6.90
C LYS A 6 13.92 -7.53 -5.64
N GLY A 7 13.21 -6.47 -5.28
CA GLY A 7 13.40 -5.77 -4.02
C GLY A 7 13.23 -6.69 -2.81
N LYS A 8 13.83 -6.32 -1.69
CA LYS A 8 13.81 -7.07 -0.44
C LYS A 8 12.86 -6.41 0.55
N MET A 9 12.23 -7.23 1.37
CA MET A 9 11.56 -6.72 2.55
C MET A 9 12.62 -6.30 3.57
N ILE A 10 12.49 -5.07 4.06
CA ILE A 10 13.30 -4.53 5.14
C ILE A 10 12.42 -4.33 6.39
N CYS A 11 13.04 -4.46 7.56
CA CYS A 11 12.40 -4.18 8.84
C CYS A 11 13.20 -3.07 9.51
N GLY A 12 12.60 -1.89 9.63
CA GLY A 12 13.25 -0.75 10.25
C GLY A 12 12.64 0.58 9.86
N TYR A 13 13.13 1.63 10.48
CA TYR A 13 12.73 2.99 10.16
C TYR A 13 13.28 3.40 8.80
N VAL A 14 12.42 4.02 8.01
CA VAL A 14 12.76 4.65 6.73
C VAL A 14 12.17 6.06 6.74
N PRO A 15 13.00 7.12 6.71
CA PRO A 15 12.52 8.50 6.79
C PRO A 15 11.89 8.98 5.48
N ASP A 16 12.31 8.40 4.36
CA ASP A 16 11.90 8.75 3.03
C ASP A 16 11.39 7.50 2.31
N TYR A 17 10.15 7.55 1.84
CA TYR A 17 9.49 6.39 1.23
C TYR A 17 8.29 6.80 0.38
N VAL A 18 7.79 5.86 -0.39
CA VAL A 18 6.49 5.93 -1.07
C VAL A 18 5.57 4.89 -0.43
N LEU A 19 4.51 5.35 0.22
CA LEU A 19 3.47 4.48 0.74
C LEU A 19 2.37 4.35 -0.29
N PHE A 20 1.96 3.11 -0.61
CA PHE A 20 0.96 2.84 -1.63
C PHE A 20 -0.04 1.78 -1.18
N ASP A 21 -1.16 1.75 -1.88
CA ASP A 21 -2.25 0.82 -1.69
C ASP A 21 -2.96 0.55 -3.03
N LEU A 22 -3.51 -0.65 -3.21
CA LEU A 22 -4.23 -1.07 -4.41
C LEU A 22 -5.67 -1.48 -4.06
N GLU A 23 -6.61 -1.03 -4.90
CA GLU A 23 -7.92 -1.66 -4.98
C GLU A 23 -7.97 -2.59 -6.20
N THR A 24 -8.64 -3.72 -6.04
CA THR A 24 -8.64 -4.78 -7.06
C THR A 24 -10.02 -5.39 -7.26
N THR A 25 -10.21 -6.10 -8.38
CA THR A 25 -11.46 -6.84 -8.65
C THR A 25 -11.66 -8.06 -7.75
N GLY A 26 -10.64 -8.44 -6.99
CA GLY A 26 -10.66 -9.57 -6.05
C GLY A 26 -9.29 -9.85 -5.46
N THR A 27 -9.13 -10.97 -4.76
CA THR A 27 -7.94 -11.24 -3.94
C THR A 27 -6.86 -12.06 -4.62
N SER A 28 -7.10 -12.55 -5.83
CA SER A 28 -6.17 -13.42 -6.54
C SER A 28 -5.31 -12.64 -7.53
N CYS A 29 -4.04 -12.47 -7.26
CA CYS A 29 -3.11 -11.85 -8.21
C CYS A 29 -2.94 -12.65 -9.53
N ILE A 30 -3.57 -13.82 -9.70
CA ILE A 30 -3.56 -14.58 -10.95
C ILE A 30 -4.76 -14.22 -11.83
N TYR A 31 -5.91 -13.98 -11.21
CA TYR A 31 -7.20 -13.85 -11.91
C TYR A 31 -7.80 -12.46 -11.80
N ASP A 32 -7.37 -11.66 -10.84
CA ASP A 32 -7.94 -10.33 -10.57
C ASP A 32 -7.04 -9.21 -11.09
N GLU A 33 -7.66 -8.05 -11.33
CA GLU A 33 -6.98 -6.89 -11.90
C GLU A 33 -7.05 -5.70 -10.94
N VAL A 34 -6.10 -4.78 -11.07
CA VAL A 34 -6.08 -3.51 -10.32
C VAL A 34 -7.15 -2.59 -10.89
N ILE A 35 -7.91 -1.91 -10.00
CA ILE A 35 -8.93 -0.91 -10.35
C ILE A 35 -8.69 0.46 -9.73
N GLU A 36 -7.81 0.59 -8.76
CA GLU A 36 -7.28 1.85 -8.25
C GLU A 36 -5.85 1.60 -7.73
N ILE A 37 -4.97 2.56 -7.97
CA ILE A 37 -3.67 2.64 -7.31
C ILE A 37 -3.49 4.02 -6.75
N SER A 38 -3.15 4.12 -5.48
CA SER A 38 -2.85 5.38 -4.83
C SER A 38 -1.55 5.30 -4.05
N ALA A 39 -0.89 6.44 -3.93
CA ALA A 39 0.35 6.53 -3.18
C ALA A 39 0.54 7.93 -2.58
N VAL A 40 1.31 7.98 -1.50
CA VAL A 40 1.83 9.22 -0.94
C VAL A 40 3.34 9.14 -0.84
N LYS A 41 4.03 10.17 -1.29
CA LYS A 41 5.47 10.30 -1.13
C LYS A 41 5.75 11.01 0.19
N VAL A 42 6.58 10.40 1.01
CA VAL A 42 6.90 10.88 2.35
C VAL A 42 8.38 11.24 2.42
N ARG A 43 8.66 12.39 3.03
CA ARG A 43 10.00 12.86 3.32
C ARG A 43 10.05 13.34 4.77
N SER A 44 10.93 12.73 5.55
CA SER A 44 11.07 13.02 6.99
C SER A 44 9.73 13.01 7.73
N GLY A 45 8.92 11.98 7.50
CA GLY A 45 7.61 11.76 8.13
C GLY A 45 6.46 12.64 7.61
N LYS A 46 6.69 13.47 6.58
CA LYS A 46 5.67 14.37 6.02
C LYS A 46 5.31 13.96 4.59
N VAL A 47 4.02 13.92 4.30
CA VAL A 47 3.53 13.76 2.93
C VAL A 47 3.89 15.01 2.13
N VAL A 48 4.63 14.82 1.02
CA VAL A 48 5.07 15.91 0.13
C VAL A 48 4.42 15.84 -1.25
N GLU A 49 3.95 14.67 -1.67
CA GLU A 49 3.34 14.46 -2.97
C GLU A 49 2.32 13.31 -2.90
N GLU A 50 1.29 13.36 -3.72
CA GLU A 50 0.23 12.36 -3.78
C GLU A 50 0.06 11.87 -5.23
N PHE A 51 -0.22 10.59 -5.37
CA PHE A 51 -0.60 9.95 -6.62
C PHE A 51 -1.88 9.16 -6.40
N SER A 52 -2.85 9.27 -7.31
CA SER A 52 -4.08 8.48 -7.24
C SER A 52 -4.70 8.37 -8.62
N GLN A 53 -4.95 7.13 -9.07
CA GLN A 53 -5.50 6.88 -10.38
C GLN A 53 -6.44 5.67 -10.35
N LEU A 54 -7.67 5.87 -10.82
CA LEU A 54 -8.58 4.77 -11.16
C LEU A 54 -8.08 4.06 -12.43
N VAL A 55 -8.33 2.78 -12.50
CA VAL A 55 -7.83 1.90 -13.56
C VAL A 55 -8.98 1.11 -14.17
N ASN A 56 -9.06 1.10 -15.50
CA ASN A 56 -10.00 0.25 -16.21
C ASN A 56 -9.47 -1.19 -16.27
N PRO A 57 -10.11 -2.16 -15.59
CA PRO A 57 -9.64 -3.55 -15.59
C PRO A 57 -9.93 -4.29 -16.90
N LYS A 58 -10.61 -3.64 -17.88
CA LYS A 58 -11.09 -4.23 -19.14
C LYS A 58 -12.00 -5.46 -18.95
N ARG A 59 -12.65 -5.53 -17.82
CA ARG A 59 -13.61 -6.58 -17.44
C ARG A 59 -14.56 -6.03 -16.37
N PRO A 60 -15.75 -6.64 -16.21
CA PRO A 60 -16.66 -6.23 -15.13
C PRO A 60 -16.05 -6.38 -13.75
N ILE A 61 -16.29 -5.41 -12.88
CA ILE A 61 -15.92 -5.46 -11.46
C ILE A 61 -16.96 -6.34 -10.73
N PRO A 62 -16.53 -7.41 -10.04
CA PRO A 62 -17.45 -8.24 -9.27
C PRO A 62 -18.16 -7.41 -8.20
N TYR A 63 -19.46 -7.65 -8.00
CA TYR A 63 -20.28 -6.96 -7.00
C TYR A 63 -19.65 -7.00 -5.60
N ALA A 64 -19.05 -8.14 -5.22
CA ALA A 64 -18.39 -8.29 -3.94
C ALA A 64 -17.19 -7.33 -3.76
N ALA A 65 -16.44 -7.05 -4.82
CA ALA A 65 -15.34 -6.08 -4.78
C ALA A 65 -15.89 -4.65 -4.68
N SER A 66 -16.87 -4.32 -5.52
CA SER A 66 -17.55 -3.01 -5.53
C SER A 66 -18.17 -2.66 -4.17
N MET A 67 -18.69 -3.65 -3.45
CA MET A 67 -19.25 -3.45 -2.09
C MET A 67 -18.19 -3.12 -1.04
N VAL A 68 -16.93 -3.45 -1.28
CA VAL A 68 -15.81 -3.17 -0.37
C VAL A 68 -15.16 -1.84 -0.70
N ASN A 69 -14.76 -1.64 -1.95
CA ASN A 69 -13.97 -0.46 -2.38
C ASN A 69 -14.82 0.67 -2.96
N HIS A 70 -16.12 0.45 -3.15
CA HIS A 70 -17.07 1.43 -3.69
C HIS A 70 -16.73 1.93 -5.11
N ILE A 71 -16.00 1.12 -5.89
CA ILE A 71 -15.66 1.41 -7.27
C ILE A 71 -16.62 0.62 -8.18
N SER A 72 -17.30 1.33 -9.09
CA SER A 72 -18.22 0.73 -10.04
C SER A 72 -17.62 0.70 -11.46
N ASP A 73 -18.23 -0.12 -12.35
CA ASP A 73 -17.84 -0.19 -13.75
C ASP A 73 -17.93 1.18 -14.45
N GLU A 74 -18.92 2.00 -14.10
CA GLU A 74 -19.10 3.33 -14.69
C GLU A 74 -17.93 4.26 -14.30
N MET A 75 -17.40 4.15 -13.09
CA MET A 75 -16.30 4.98 -12.62
C MET A 75 -15.01 4.72 -13.39
N VAL A 76 -14.78 3.48 -13.82
CA VAL A 76 -13.55 3.06 -14.49
C VAL A 76 -13.68 2.96 -16.00
N ALA A 77 -14.88 3.12 -16.56
CA ALA A 77 -15.17 2.87 -17.98
C ALA A 77 -14.26 3.65 -18.94
N ASN A 78 -13.95 4.91 -18.61
CA ASN A 78 -13.14 5.81 -19.43
C ASN A 78 -11.72 6.02 -18.88
N GLU A 79 -11.36 5.29 -17.83
CA GLU A 79 -10.04 5.39 -17.21
C GLU A 79 -8.97 4.61 -18.02
N PRO A 80 -7.70 4.99 -17.89
CA PRO A 80 -6.61 4.25 -18.51
C PRO A 80 -6.52 2.82 -17.94
N ASP A 81 -5.97 1.90 -18.73
CA ASP A 81 -5.66 0.56 -18.22
C ASP A 81 -4.36 0.54 -17.40
N PHE A 82 -4.12 -0.56 -16.68
CA PHE A 82 -2.98 -0.64 -15.79
C PHE A 82 -1.62 -0.62 -16.52
N GLY A 83 -1.60 -0.98 -17.80
CA GLY A 83 -0.39 -0.86 -18.63
C GLY A 83 0.01 0.61 -18.88
N GLN A 84 -0.95 1.53 -18.84
CA GLN A 84 -0.70 2.97 -18.95
C GLN A 84 -0.38 3.60 -17.58
N VAL A 85 -1.06 3.18 -16.52
CA VAL A 85 -0.93 3.76 -15.17
C VAL A 85 0.33 3.29 -14.45
N LEU A 86 0.70 2.01 -14.60
CA LEU A 86 1.83 1.44 -13.87
C LEU A 86 3.17 2.16 -14.15
N PRO A 87 3.52 2.58 -15.39
CA PRO A 87 4.72 3.37 -15.64
C PRO A 87 4.73 4.73 -14.92
N GLU A 88 3.56 5.38 -14.80
CA GLU A 88 3.43 6.65 -14.09
C GLU A 88 3.67 6.46 -12.59
N PHE A 89 3.08 5.40 -12.00
CA PHE A 89 3.35 5.02 -10.62
C PHE A 89 4.82 4.68 -10.39
N LEU A 90 5.45 3.92 -11.28
CA LEU A 90 6.88 3.58 -11.16
C LEU A 90 7.77 4.82 -11.27
N THR A 91 7.40 5.79 -12.09
CA THR A 91 8.08 7.09 -12.18
C THR A 91 7.89 7.89 -10.88
N PHE A 92 6.67 7.92 -10.34
CA PHE A 92 6.38 8.53 -9.05
C PHE A 92 7.16 7.88 -7.92
N ALA A 93 7.22 6.55 -7.87
CA ALA A 93 7.95 5.81 -6.84
C ALA A 93 9.47 6.00 -6.97
N GLY A 94 10.00 6.06 -8.18
CA GLY A 94 11.45 6.10 -8.40
C GLY A 94 12.17 4.95 -7.72
N ASP A 95 13.27 5.26 -7.05
CA ASP A 95 14.06 4.28 -6.28
C ASP A 95 13.70 4.25 -4.78
N ASP A 96 12.62 4.94 -4.40
CA ASP A 96 12.17 4.99 -3.01
C ASP A 96 11.77 3.60 -2.48
N ILE A 97 11.87 3.42 -1.17
CA ILE A 97 11.36 2.25 -0.48
C ILE A 97 9.83 2.28 -0.55
N LEU A 98 9.22 1.17 -0.95
CA LEU A 98 7.78 1.01 -0.97
C LEU A 98 7.27 0.60 0.41
N VAL A 99 6.22 1.26 0.89
CA VAL A 99 5.60 0.96 2.19
C VAL A 99 4.12 0.69 1.97
N GLY A 100 3.54 -0.21 2.74
CA GLY A 100 2.11 -0.44 2.73
C GLY A 100 1.69 -1.51 3.75
N HIS A 101 0.38 -1.68 3.94
CA HIS A 101 -0.15 -2.60 4.94
C HIS A 101 -0.48 -3.95 4.33
N ASN A 102 0.19 -5.01 4.78
CA ASN A 102 0.05 -6.37 4.24
C ASN A 102 0.50 -6.50 2.76
N ILE A 103 1.29 -5.58 2.27
CA ILE A 103 1.68 -5.52 0.85
C ILE A 103 2.47 -6.73 0.39
N GLN A 104 3.24 -7.36 1.28
CA GLN A 104 4.02 -8.56 0.94
C GLN A 104 3.15 -9.70 0.41
N THR A 105 1.96 -9.86 1.00
CA THR A 105 1.07 -10.98 0.65
C THR A 105 0.04 -10.62 -0.39
N PHE A 106 -0.17 -9.33 -0.66
CA PHE A 106 -1.20 -8.83 -1.56
C PHE A 106 -0.61 -7.90 -2.65
N ASP A 107 -0.49 -6.62 -2.41
CA ASP A 107 -0.20 -5.57 -3.41
C ASP A 107 1.07 -5.83 -4.22
N MET A 108 2.15 -6.23 -3.56
CA MET A 108 3.42 -6.52 -4.23
C MET A 108 3.31 -7.67 -5.23
N LYS A 109 2.36 -8.60 -5.03
CA LYS A 109 2.15 -9.69 -5.99
C LYS A 109 1.53 -9.20 -7.29
N PHE A 110 0.60 -8.25 -7.22
CA PHE A 110 0.05 -7.59 -8.41
C PHE A 110 1.13 -6.79 -9.13
N LEU A 111 1.87 -5.95 -8.42
CA LEU A 111 2.95 -5.16 -9.02
C LEU A 111 4.02 -6.07 -9.67
N TYR A 112 4.46 -7.14 -9.01
CA TYR A 112 5.44 -8.07 -9.58
C TYR A 112 4.90 -8.74 -10.84
N ARG A 113 3.65 -9.24 -10.81
CA ARG A 113 3.01 -9.86 -11.97
C ARG A 113 2.96 -8.89 -13.14
N ASP A 114 2.51 -7.67 -12.91
CA ASP A 114 2.23 -6.72 -13.97
C ASP A 114 3.50 -6.05 -14.51
N CYS A 115 4.49 -5.78 -13.68
CA CYS A 115 5.81 -5.38 -14.17
C CYS A 115 6.43 -6.45 -15.10
N GLU A 116 6.31 -7.72 -14.73
CA GLU A 116 6.85 -8.82 -15.55
C GLU A 116 6.01 -9.06 -16.81
N ARG A 117 4.66 -9.10 -16.66
CA ARG A 117 3.72 -9.38 -17.76
C ARG A 117 3.73 -8.29 -18.83
N LEU A 118 3.72 -7.02 -18.41
CA LEU A 118 3.52 -5.88 -19.31
C LEU A 118 4.84 -5.32 -19.85
N PHE A 119 5.91 -5.36 -19.06
CA PHE A 119 7.17 -4.69 -19.39
C PHE A 119 8.39 -5.61 -19.40
N GLN A 120 8.22 -6.90 -19.07
CA GLN A 120 9.33 -7.85 -18.91
C GLN A 120 10.42 -7.33 -17.94
N GLN A 121 10.00 -6.57 -16.93
CA GLN A 121 10.85 -5.92 -15.95
C GLN A 121 10.53 -6.43 -14.55
N LYS A 122 11.53 -6.38 -13.67
CA LYS A 122 11.36 -6.70 -12.25
C LYS A 122 11.26 -5.42 -11.45
N LEU A 123 10.28 -5.34 -10.56
CA LEU A 123 10.22 -4.31 -9.55
C LEU A 123 11.38 -4.52 -8.57
N THR A 124 12.27 -3.54 -8.47
CA THR A 124 13.53 -3.62 -7.71
C THR A 124 13.51 -2.86 -6.40
N ASN A 125 12.47 -2.06 -6.15
CA ASN A 125 12.31 -1.30 -4.92
C ASN A 125 12.26 -2.23 -3.71
N ASP A 126 13.08 -1.95 -2.71
CA ASP A 126 12.93 -2.55 -1.39
C ASP A 126 11.61 -2.09 -0.75
N TYR A 127 11.09 -2.85 0.20
CA TYR A 127 9.78 -2.52 0.78
C TYR A 127 9.67 -2.82 2.26
N VAL A 128 8.78 -2.08 2.94
CA VAL A 128 8.36 -2.30 4.33
C VAL A 128 6.89 -2.69 4.36
N ASP A 129 6.58 -3.79 5.01
CA ASP A 129 5.20 -4.20 5.27
C ASP A 129 4.79 -3.77 6.69
N THR A 130 3.90 -2.77 6.78
CA THR A 130 3.48 -2.20 8.08
C THR A 130 2.71 -3.20 8.95
N LEU A 131 2.09 -4.24 8.39
CA LEU A 131 1.54 -5.34 9.18
C LEU A 131 2.64 -6.09 9.95
N ARG A 132 3.83 -6.23 9.37
CA ARG A 132 4.98 -6.84 10.06
C ARG A 132 5.48 -5.95 11.20
N VAL A 133 5.55 -4.66 10.95
CA VAL A 133 5.87 -3.66 12.00
C VAL A 133 4.83 -3.73 13.13
N ALA A 134 3.55 -3.74 12.80
CA ALA A 134 2.48 -3.85 13.79
C ALA A 134 2.55 -5.14 14.62
N LYS A 135 3.02 -6.25 14.05
CA LYS A 135 3.24 -7.50 14.80
C LYS A 135 4.33 -7.38 15.86
N LEU A 136 5.32 -6.53 15.63
CA LEU A 136 6.38 -6.24 16.62
C LEU A 136 5.88 -5.30 17.72
N CYS A 137 5.09 -4.29 17.34
CA CYS A 137 4.54 -3.31 18.29
C CYS A 137 3.47 -3.93 19.21
N PHE A 138 2.63 -4.82 18.66
CA PHE A 138 1.45 -5.37 19.34
C PHE A 138 1.44 -6.91 19.26
N PRO A 139 2.40 -7.62 19.87
CA PRO A 139 2.51 -9.07 19.77
C PRO A 139 1.25 -9.79 20.28
N GLU A 140 0.58 -9.24 21.30
CA GLU A 140 -0.59 -9.84 21.96
C GLU A 140 -1.91 -9.64 21.19
N TRP A 141 -1.92 -8.77 20.17
CA TRP A 141 -3.16 -8.53 19.44
C TRP A 141 -3.50 -9.69 18.53
N ARG A 142 -4.78 -10.07 18.53
CA ARG A 142 -5.30 -11.10 17.62
C ARG A 142 -5.41 -10.61 16.19
N HIS A 143 -5.86 -9.37 16.00
CA HIS A 143 -6.03 -8.71 14.71
C HIS A 143 -5.22 -7.42 14.68
N ARG A 144 -4.69 -7.10 13.52
CA ARG A 144 -3.86 -5.90 13.27
C ARG A 144 -4.21 -5.32 11.91
N ARG A 145 -5.52 -5.23 11.63
CA ARG A 145 -6.00 -4.55 10.44
C ARG A 145 -5.63 -3.08 10.52
N LEU A 146 -5.49 -2.42 9.38
CA LEU A 146 -5.18 -1.00 9.34
C LEU A 146 -6.18 -0.18 10.16
N SER A 147 -7.48 -0.53 10.08
CA SER A 147 -8.54 0.09 10.89
C SER A 147 -8.35 -0.10 12.40
N ASP A 148 -7.94 -1.31 12.84
CA ASP A 148 -7.71 -1.59 14.26
C ASP A 148 -6.55 -0.73 14.81
N LEU A 149 -5.49 -0.57 14.01
CA LEU A 149 -4.33 0.26 14.35
C LEU A 149 -4.68 1.75 14.33
N ALA A 150 -5.43 2.20 13.33
CA ALA A 150 -5.90 3.58 13.24
C ALA A 150 -6.75 3.96 14.45
N GLU A 151 -7.71 3.11 14.83
CA GLU A 151 -8.54 3.32 16.02
C GLU A 151 -7.68 3.41 17.30
N HIS A 152 -6.71 2.52 17.46
CA HIS A 152 -5.79 2.55 18.59
C HIS A 152 -5.03 3.88 18.74
N TYR A 153 -4.60 4.45 17.62
CA TYR A 153 -3.90 5.73 17.60
C TYR A 153 -4.81 6.95 17.51
N GLY A 154 -6.14 6.77 17.53
CA GLY A 154 -7.11 7.85 17.42
C GLY A 154 -7.16 8.49 16.03
N ILE A 155 -6.75 7.78 15.00
CA ILE A 155 -6.78 8.21 13.60
C ILE A 155 -8.17 7.91 13.02
N SER A 156 -8.75 8.87 12.29
CA SER A 156 -10.06 8.69 11.66
C SER A 156 -10.02 7.62 10.58
N THR A 157 -10.97 6.68 10.63
CA THR A 157 -11.19 5.65 9.59
C THR A 157 -12.26 6.04 8.58
N ARG A 158 -12.74 7.31 8.63
CA ARG A 158 -13.76 7.80 7.70
C ARG A 158 -13.22 7.81 6.27
N GLY A 159 -13.90 7.12 5.37
CA GLY A 159 -13.51 6.99 3.96
C GLY A 159 -12.49 5.87 3.71
N ALA A 160 -12.29 4.95 4.66
CA ALA A 160 -11.54 3.72 4.44
C ALA A 160 -12.11 2.92 3.24
N HIS A 161 -11.29 2.05 2.67
CA HIS A 161 -11.54 1.31 1.43
C HIS A 161 -11.57 2.20 0.17
N ARG A 162 -10.78 3.27 0.20
CA ARG A 162 -10.34 4.04 -0.95
C ARG A 162 -8.84 4.22 -0.81
N ALA A 163 -8.10 3.75 -1.80
CA ALA A 163 -6.65 3.58 -1.72
C ALA A 163 -5.90 4.82 -1.20
N LEU A 164 -6.25 6.04 -1.63
CA LEU A 164 -5.58 7.25 -1.14
C LEU A 164 -5.86 7.55 0.34
N THR A 165 -7.09 7.28 0.80
CA THR A 165 -7.44 7.45 2.22
C THR A 165 -6.68 6.44 3.07
N ASP A 166 -6.60 5.19 2.61
CA ASP A 166 -5.88 4.13 3.30
C ASP A 166 -4.36 4.39 3.30
N CYS A 167 -3.79 4.96 2.23
CA CYS A 167 -2.42 5.46 2.22
C CYS A 167 -2.18 6.52 3.31
N LYS A 168 -3.03 7.54 3.42
CA LYS A 168 -2.88 8.61 4.41
C LYS A 168 -3.05 8.09 5.85
N MET A 169 -3.99 7.20 6.05
CA MET A 169 -4.22 6.54 7.34
C MET A 169 -3.02 5.66 7.73
N ASN A 170 -2.53 4.85 6.81
CA ASN A 170 -1.38 3.97 7.04
C ASN A 170 -0.09 4.76 7.29
N GLN A 171 0.09 5.89 6.61
CA GLN A 171 1.24 6.77 6.84
C GLN A 171 1.27 7.24 8.30
N GLN A 172 0.15 7.73 8.83
CA GLN A 172 0.06 8.16 10.23
C GLN A 172 0.28 6.99 11.21
N VAL A 173 -0.33 5.83 10.93
CA VAL A 173 -0.14 4.60 11.74
C VAL A 173 1.33 4.18 11.73
N PHE A 174 2.00 4.23 10.59
CA PHE A 174 3.39 3.83 10.46
C PHE A 174 4.32 4.73 11.28
N GLU A 175 4.18 6.06 11.15
CA GLU A 175 4.98 7.02 11.93
C GLU A 175 4.80 6.83 13.46
N LEU A 176 3.56 6.66 13.91
CA LEU A 176 3.27 6.44 15.33
C LEU A 176 3.77 5.09 15.84
N SER A 177 3.72 4.04 15.01
CA SER A 177 4.25 2.73 15.34
C SER A 177 5.77 2.77 15.54
N LEU A 178 6.49 3.58 14.78
CA LEU A 178 7.93 3.75 14.90
C LEU A 178 8.33 4.45 16.21
N ILE A 179 7.56 5.45 16.64
CA ILE A 179 7.74 6.08 17.95
C ILE A 179 7.58 5.04 19.07
N HIS A 180 6.58 4.17 18.95
CA HIS A 180 6.33 3.09 19.91
C HIS A 180 7.50 2.09 20.01
N ILE A 181 8.15 1.76 18.90
CA ILE A 181 9.34 0.88 18.88
C ILE A 181 10.56 1.60 19.49
N SER A 182 10.68 2.90 19.24
CA SER A 182 11.84 3.69 19.70
C SER A 182 11.79 4.04 21.18
N GLU A 183 10.63 3.96 21.84
CA GLU A 183 10.43 4.22 23.26
C GLU A 183 9.96 2.99 24.07
N PRO A 184 10.68 1.87 24.10
CA PRO A 184 10.19 0.65 24.77
C PRO A 184 10.16 0.71 26.30
N THR A 185 10.56 1.81 26.96
CA THR A 185 10.96 1.78 28.37
C THR A 185 10.18 2.67 29.32
N ARG A 186 9.04 3.24 28.98
CA ARG A 186 8.27 4.06 29.94
C ARG A 186 7.10 3.36 30.65
N ARG A 187 6.88 2.05 30.44
CA ARG A 187 5.75 1.31 31.07
C ARG A 187 6.15 0.12 31.94
N SER A 188 7.32 0.16 32.56
CA SER A 188 7.72 -0.92 33.48
C SER A 188 8.16 -0.41 34.84
N TYR A 189 7.49 0.56 35.43
CA TYR A 189 7.58 0.84 36.88
C TYR A 189 6.39 1.71 37.30
N ILE A 190 5.22 1.12 37.55
CA ILE A 190 4.31 1.46 38.65
C ILE A 190 3.60 0.18 39.07
#